data_bef49b3b11a53d78a440e9008e6cd8fb
#
_entry.id   bef49b3b11a53d78a440e9008e6cd8fb
#
_cell.length_a   1.000
_cell.length_b   1.000
_cell.length_c   1.000
_cell.angle_alpha   90.00
_cell.angle_beta   90.00
_cell.angle_gamma   90.00
#
_symmetry.space_group_name_H-M   'P 1'
#
loop_
_entity.id
_entity.type
_entity.pdbx_description
1 polymer ?
#
loop_
_entity_poly.entity_id
_entity_poly.type
_entity_poly.pdbx_seq_one_letter_code
_entity_poly.pdbx_strand_id
1 'polypeptide(L)'
;MLAIISASLCGVEANAQEEQTTISINATYYINPNGNARVRAVYGFQPPRAYDRLKRQYPNLYVLFRDFGVHRASFDINRSSLQVESDDGQRTITFRGDILGFTHCREGRWYLGLPRTEKIVTRVNNRIFTSYAESTEAGLLITGRSEYIFPQQARILEYAPDKEMVSFTVPVARSNARPKLDVHLRYKKRIMAAAYKIYADSQANNGAYWVAKLVVRNDSDAPAHDLRISYKLGEYTEESVPTKYTLVAPRGAVVDAYFPVISSRVAQLRSRAPVELRVKYSYRDGAGREHSDQLAQRIDILRINQFEFSNLSDEDRTDSWFDVFNNSSLLAGFVTKNCEAVRQFAGIISDAAGGADVSKPEGAIRWLKASYDQQMRNGIAYQNPATFLTTDMTPGQEVKFPRDTFRDKAGTCIDLAIAYCALAQSVGLDADLVLIPGHCFTRVMLPAGAGAVFVENTAFGGDKKATFEESTAAGKRKFAEAQQDGRLIVVQVARELSAGRVSNPELPPLPGDYLEKLGIRRRR
;
A
#
# COMPACT_ATOMS: atom_id res chain seq x y z
N MET A 1 -5.25 6.10 -3.08
CA MET A 1 -6.35 7.00 -2.70
C MET A 1 -7.52 6.23 -2.08
N LEU A 2 -8.07 5.22 -2.77
CA LEU A 2 -9.19 4.42 -2.27
C LEU A 2 -8.95 3.78 -0.91
N ALA A 3 -7.77 3.22 -0.65
CA ALA A 3 -7.45 2.57 0.62
C ALA A 3 -7.36 3.56 1.81
N ILE A 4 -6.84 4.76 1.62
CA ILE A 4 -6.70 5.76 2.69
C ILE A 4 -8.04 6.44 2.96
N ILE A 5 -8.77 6.83 1.92
CA ILE A 5 -10.12 7.41 2.08
C ILE A 5 -11.08 6.37 2.66
N SER A 6 -11.00 5.11 2.22
CA SER A 6 -11.81 4.03 2.79
C SER A 6 -11.47 3.77 4.25
N ALA A 7 -10.20 3.69 4.63
CA ALA A 7 -9.80 3.54 6.03
C ALA A 7 -10.28 4.72 6.91
N SER A 8 -10.25 5.93 6.36
CA SER A 8 -10.65 7.15 7.08
C SER A 8 -12.16 7.32 7.22
N LEU A 9 -12.94 6.83 6.26
CA LEU A 9 -14.41 6.95 6.24
C LEU A 9 -15.12 5.71 6.77
N CYS A 10 -14.43 4.57 6.90
CA CYS A 10 -14.98 3.27 7.23
C CYS A 10 -15.04 2.93 8.72
N GLY A 11 -15.00 3.88 9.61
CA GLY A 11 -15.19 3.66 11.05
C GLY A 11 -16.62 3.32 11.48
N VAL A 12 -17.46 2.76 10.62
CA VAL A 12 -18.88 2.51 10.96
C VAL A 12 -19.22 1.04 10.75
N GLU A 13 -19.45 0.33 11.86
CA GLU A 13 -20.26 -0.89 11.83
C GLU A 13 -21.71 -0.50 11.47
N ALA A 14 -22.30 -1.28 10.57
CA ALA A 14 -23.69 -1.12 10.15
C ALA A 14 -24.64 -1.27 11.34
N ASN A 15 -24.94 -0.16 12.00
CA ASN A 15 -26.22 0.00 12.65
C ASN A 15 -27.22 0.47 11.57
N ALA A 16 -28.31 -0.23 11.47
CA ALA A 16 -29.36 -0.04 10.46
C ALA A 16 -29.63 1.44 10.17
N GLN A 17 -29.52 1.84 8.88
CA GLN A 17 -29.83 3.15 8.30
C GLN A 17 -28.72 4.20 8.24
N GLU A 18 -27.43 3.85 8.17
CA GLU A 18 -26.46 4.87 7.77
C GLU A 18 -26.47 5.08 6.24
N GLU A 19 -26.71 6.32 5.83
CA GLU A 19 -26.58 6.77 4.43
C GLU A 19 -25.21 6.38 3.87
N GLN A 20 -25.22 5.63 2.77
CA GLN A 20 -24.01 5.21 2.09
C GLN A 20 -23.13 6.43 1.76
N THR A 21 -21.90 6.43 2.25
CA THR A 21 -20.95 7.49 1.90
C THR A 21 -20.53 7.35 0.44
N THR A 22 -20.76 8.41 -0.34
CA THR A 22 -20.41 8.47 -1.76
C THR A 22 -19.38 9.55 -2.02
N ILE A 23 -18.34 9.21 -2.76
CA ILE A 23 -17.37 10.18 -3.31
C ILE A 23 -17.52 10.18 -4.82
N SER A 24 -17.88 11.33 -5.37
CA SER A 24 -17.92 11.54 -6.82
C SER A 24 -16.62 12.22 -7.28
N ILE A 25 -16.02 11.73 -8.37
CA ILE A 25 -14.78 12.29 -8.91
C ILE A 25 -15.00 12.62 -10.38
N ASN A 26 -14.91 13.91 -10.74
CA ASN A 26 -14.95 14.35 -12.12
C ASN A 26 -13.58 14.91 -12.51
N ALA A 27 -12.89 14.23 -13.43
CA ALA A 27 -11.54 14.59 -13.85
C ALA A 27 -11.48 14.94 -15.34
N THR A 28 -10.78 16.02 -15.66
CA THR A 28 -10.46 16.39 -17.04
C THR A 28 -8.94 16.41 -17.22
N TYR A 29 -8.44 15.66 -18.18
CA TYR A 29 -7.03 15.56 -18.53
C TYR A 29 -6.80 16.21 -19.90
N TYR A 30 -6.01 17.26 -19.94
CA TYR A 30 -5.57 17.92 -21.16
C TYR A 30 -4.22 17.33 -21.55
N ILE A 31 -4.20 16.44 -22.52
CA ILE A 31 -2.99 15.75 -22.98
C ILE A 31 -2.23 16.66 -23.94
N ASN A 32 -0.95 16.89 -23.64
CA ASN A 32 -0.07 17.70 -24.49
C ASN A 32 0.60 16.84 -25.58
N PRO A 33 1.00 17.43 -26.73
CA PRO A 33 1.71 16.71 -27.78
C PRO A 33 3.05 16.10 -27.34
N ASN A 34 3.60 16.57 -26.23
CA ASN A 34 4.88 16.14 -25.69
C ASN A 34 4.78 14.99 -24.65
N GLY A 35 3.59 14.45 -24.44
CA GLY A 35 3.36 13.34 -23.51
C GLY A 35 3.02 13.72 -22.07
N ASN A 36 3.16 14.98 -21.71
CA ASN A 36 2.69 15.49 -20.42
C ASN A 36 1.17 15.76 -20.47
N ALA A 37 0.56 16.02 -19.33
CA ALA A 37 -0.83 16.45 -19.26
C ALA A 37 -1.04 17.49 -18.18
N ARG A 38 -2.14 18.25 -18.29
CA ARG A 38 -2.69 19.02 -17.19
C ARG A 38 -3.97 18.35 -16.71
N VAL A 39 -4.14 18.24 -15.41
CA VAL A 39 -5.34 17.69 -14.80
C VAL A 39 -6.12 18.76 -14.04
N ARG A 40 -7.44 18.65 -14.13
CA ARG A 40 -8.41 19.26 -13.22
C ARG A 40 -9.32 18.17 -12.71
N ALA A 41 -9.34 17.92 -11.41
CA ALA A 41 -10.23 16.93 -10.80
C ALA A 41 -11.06 17.58 -9.69
N VAL A 42 -12.35 17.31 -9.69
CA VAL A 42 -13.30 17.80 -8.69
C VAL A 42 -13.84 16.60 -7.92
N TYR A 43 -13.69 16.64 -6.62
CA TYR A 43 -14.19 15.63 -5.68
C TYR A 43 -15.42 16.20 -4.97
N GLY A 44 -16.54 15.49 -5.05
CA GLY A 44 -17.76 15.79 -4.30
C GLY A 44 -18.00 14.70 -3.27
N PHE A 45 -18.58 15.06 -2.11
CA PHE A 45 -18.77 14.17 -0.97
C PHE A 45 -20.23 14.16 -0.53
N GLN A 46 -20.77 12.96 -0.32
CA GLN A 46 -22.11 12.74 0.22
C GLN A 46 -22.06 11.59 1.24
N PRO A 47 -22.74 11.69 2.41
CA PRO A 47 -23.44 12.87 2.90
C PRO A 47 -22.47 14.00 3.30
N PRO A 48 -22.98 15.22 3.58
CA PRO A 48 -22.17 16.38 3.97
C PRO A 48 -21.12 16.12 5.05
N ARG A 49 -21.47 15.32 6.05
CA ARG A 49 -20.57 14.91 7.14
C ARG A 49 -19.29 14.20 6.66
N ALA A 50 -19.31 13.57 5.47
CA ALA A 50 -18.13 12.92 4.91
C ALA A 50 -17.06 13.96 4.51
N TYR A 51 -17.45 15.09 3.92
CA TYR A 51 -16.57 16.21 3.62
C TYR A 51 -15.95 16.81 4.88
N ASP A 52 -16.79 17.09 5.89
CA ASP A 52 -16.34 17.69 7.15
C ASP A 52 -15.38 16.76 7.91
N ARG A 53 -15.64 15.45 7.87
CA ARG A 53 -14.76 14.43 8.44
C ARG A 53 -13.40 14.43 7.74
N LEU A 54 -13.40 14.41 6.40
CA LEU A 54 -12.16 14.44 5.62
C LEU A 54 -11.31 15.66 5.94
N LYS A 55 -11.90 16.87 5.99
CA LYS A 55 -11.18 18.10 6.32
C LYS A 55 -10.60 18.09 7.73
N ARG A 56 -11.29 17.49 8.70
CA ARG A 56 -10.74 17.35 10.06
C ARG A 56 -9.58 16.36 10.12
N GLN A 57 -9.67 15.25 9.38
CA GLN A 57 -8.61 14.23 9.35
C GLN A 57 -7.38 14.67 8.57
N TYR A 58 -7.59 15.47 7.53
CA TYR A 58 -6.54 15.97 6.63
C TYR A 58 -6.62 17.49 6.50
N PRO A 59 -6.10 18.25 7.49
CA PRO A 59 -6.03 19.70 7.40
C PRO A 59 -5.25 20.17 6.17
N ASN A 60 -4.24 19.40 5.75
CA ASN A 60 -3.51 19.62 4.52
C ASN A 60 -4.08 18.73 3.39
N LEU A 61 -4.91 19.32 2.53
CA LEU A 61 -5.56 18.64 1.41
C LEU A 61 -4.58 18.19 0.30
N TYR A 62 -3.30 18.58 0.37
CA TYR A 62 -2.25 18.06 -0.49
C TYR A 62 -2.19 16.52 -0.46
N VAL A 63 -2.52 15.91 0.68
CA VAL A 63 -2.55 14.44 0.84
C VAL A 63 -3.41 13.74 -0.23
N LEU A 64 -4.58 14.29 -0.54
CA LEU A 64 -5.48 13.70 -1.54
C LEU A 64 -4.87 13.72 -2.94
N PHE A 65 -4.17 14.80 -3.27
CA PHE A 65 -3.49 14.93 -4.55
C PHE A 65 -2.24 14.05 -4.63
N ARG A 66 -1.44 14.01 -3.58
CA ARG A 66 -0.29 13.12 -3.46
C ARG A 66 -0.70 11.67 -3.74
N ASP A 67 -1.75 11.21 -3.10
CA ASP A 67 -2.22 9.85 -3.24
C ASP A 67 -2.81 9.56 -4.63
N PHE A 68 -3.30 10.59 -5.31
CA PHE A 68 -3.70 10.48 -6.71
C PHE A 68 -2.51 10.27 -7.65
N GLY A 69 -1.39 10.93 -7.43
CA GLY A 69 -0.32 11.02 -8.41
C GLY A 69 1.05 10.50 -7.99
N VAL A 70 1.50 10.79 -6.77
CA VAL A 70 2.87 10.48 -6.35
C VAL A 70 3.10 8.96 -6.21
N HIS A 71 2.08 8.23 -5.79
CA HIS A 71 2.18 6.77 -5.66
C HIS A 71 2.09 6.03 -6.99
N ARG A 72 1.58 6.65 -8.05
CA ARG A 72 1.49 5.99 -9.35
C ARG A 72 2.87 5.82 -9.98
N ALA A 73 3.11 4.61 -10.50
CA ALA A 73 4.37 4.26 -11.15
C ALA A 73 4.54 4.89 -12.53
N SER A 74 3.43 5.09 -13.24
CA SER A 74 3.43 5.41 -14.66
C SER A 74 3.64 6.88 -15.01
N PHE A 75 3.58 7.78 -14.03
CA PHE A 75 3.78 9.22 -14.24
C PHE A 75 4.27 9.90 -12.95
N ASP A 76 4.66 11.13 -13.08
CA ASP A 76 5.01 11.98 -11.93
C ASP A 76 4.26 13.31 -11.98
N ILE A 77 4.28 14.06 -10.90
CA ILE A 77 3.58 15.32 -10.79
C ILE A 77 4.57 16.45 -10.62
N ASN A 78 4.38 17.51 -11.38
CA ASN A 78 5.09 18.75 -11.14
C ASN A 78 4.51 19.43 -9.88
N ARG A 79 5.17 19.26 -8.74
CA ARG A 79 4.68 19.77 -7.43
C ARG A 79 4.48 21.28 -7.41
N SER A 80 5.31 22.05 -8.13
CA SER A 80 5.19 23.50 -8.19
C SER A 80 3.94 23.99 -8.94
N SER A 81 3.30 23.12 -9.73
CA SER A 81 2.06 23.44 -10.47
C SER A 81 0.79 23.16 -9.69
N LEU A 82 0.93 22.57 -8.48
CA LEU A 82 -0.21 22.11 -7.70
C LEU A 82 -1.05 23.24 -7.13
N GLN A 83 -2.35 23.14 -7.35
CA GLN A 83 -3.37 23.99 -6.75
C GLN A 83 -4.47 23.13 -6.18
N VAL A 84 -4.83 23.37 -4.91
CA VAL A 84 -5.92 22.68 -4.22
C VAL A 84 -6.84 23.73 -3.63
N GLU A 85 -8.11 23.67 -4.01
CA GLU A 85 -9.15 24.58 -3.56
C GLU A 85 -10.30 23.79 -2.94
N SER A 86 -10.85 24.24 -1.83
CA SER A 86 -12.05 23.67 -1.22
C SER A 86 -13.20 24.65 -1.28
N ASP A 87 -14.38 24.14 -1.63
CA ASP A 87 -15.64 24.90 -1.56
C ASP A 87 -16.53 24.25 -0.49
N ASP A 88 -16.63 24.92 0.65
CA ASP A 88 -17.38 24.44 1.81
C ASP A 88 -18.91 24.50 1.57
N GLY A 89 -19.37 25.41 0.70
CA GLY A 89 -20.78 25.52 0.33
C GLY A 89 -21.25 24.34 -0.54
N GLN A 90 -20.45 23.99 -1.52
CA GLN A 90 -20.72 22.86 -2.42
C GLN A 90 -20.14 21.54 -1.90
N ARG A 91 -19.34 21.55 -0.85
CA ARG A 91 -18.63 20.39 -0.28
C ARG A 91 -17.80 19.67 -1.32
N THR A 92 -17.02 20.45 -2.06
CA THR A 92 -16.13 19.93 -3.09
C THR A 92 -14.68 20.32 -2.85
N ILE A 93 -13.78 19.50 -3.38
CA ILE A 93 -12.34 19.79 -3.41
C ILE A 93 -11.90 19.71 -4.86
N THR A 94 -11.28 20.77 -5.35
CA THR A 94 -10.76 20.85 -6.72
C THR A 94 -9.24 20.80 -6.72
N PHE A 95 -8.69 19.93 -7.54
CA PHE A 95 -7.25 19.86 -7.83
C PHE A 95 -6.96 20.34 -9.24
N ARG A 96 -5.83 21.04 -9.39
CA ARG A 96 -5.20 21.32 -10.68
C ARG A 96 -3.71 21.08 -10.58
N GLY A 97 -3.11 20.57 -11.66
CA GLY A 97 -1.67 20.36 -11.70
C GLY A 97 -1.20 19.79 -13.04
N ASP A 98 0.11 19.88 -13.25
CA ASP A 98 0.77 19.31 -14.43
C ASP A 98 1.32 17.92 -14.12
N ILE A 99 1.07 16.97 -15.00
CA ILE A 99 1.50 15.58 -14.93
C ILE A 99 2.62 15.37 -15.94
N LEU A 100 3.74 14.82 -15.48
CA LEU A 100 4.90 14.51 -16.30
C LEU A 100 4.83 13.05 -16.77
N GLY A 101 5.08 12.79 -18.04
CA GLY A 101 5.11 11.46 -18.60
C GLY A 101 3.76 10.74 -18.55
N PHE A 102 2.66 11.46 -18.67
CA PHE A 102 1.31 10.91 -18.63
C PHE A 102 1.02 9.93 -19.76
N THR A 103 1.63 10.20 -20.92
CA THR A 103 1.65 9.28 -22.06
C THR A 103 3.09 9.04 -22.50
N HIS A 104 3.36 7.90 -23.09
CA HIS A 104 4.71 7.55 -23.56
C HIS A 104 4.70 7.03 -25.00
N CYS A 105 5.79 7.27 -25.71
CA CYS A 105 5.94 6.85 -27.10
C CYS A 105 6.74 5.54 -27.20
N ARG A 106 6.15 4.52 -27.83
CA ARG A 106 6.79 3.25 -28.20
C ARG A 106 6.47 2.94 -29.64
N GLU A 107 7.46 2.51 -30.39
CA GLU A 107 7.30 2.13 -31.81
C GLU A 107 6.58 3.19 -32.65
N GLY A 108 6.83 4.48 -32.36
CA GLY A 108 6.22 5.60 -33.08
C GLY A 108 4.76 5.89 -32.72
N ARG A 109 4.20 5.20 -31.74
CA ARG A 109 2.84 5.42 -31.21
C ARG A 109 2.90 5.91 -29.78
N TRP A 110 1.99 6.78 -29.42
CA TRP A 110 1.77 7.22 -28.06
C TRP A 110 0.73 6.35 -27.38
N TYR A 111 0.97 6.07 -26.11
CA TYR A 111 0.11 5.22 -25.29
C TYR A 111 -0.30 5.95 -24.02
N LEU A 112 -1.60 5.94 -23.74
CA LEU A 112 -2.22 6.35 -22.50
C LEU A 112 -2.74 5.11 -21.80
N GLY A 113 -2.21 4.81 -20.59
CA GLY A 113 -2.75 3.77 -19.72
C GLY A 113 -3.98 4.28 -18.97
N LEU A 114 -5.07 3.53 -19.02
CA LEU A 114 -6.27 3.80 -18.23
C LEU A 114 -6.24 2.95 -16.94
N PRO A 115 -6.77 3.44 -15.82
CA PRO A 115 -7.01 2.61 -14.64
C PRO A 115 -7.92 1.43 -14.97
N ARG A 116 -7.65 0.25 -14.42
CA ARG A 116 -8.46 -0.98 -14.66
C ARG A 116 -9.94 -0.82 -14.32
N THR A 117 -10.24 0.05 -13.37
CA THR A 117 -11.63 0.33 -12.95
C THR A 117 -12.37 1.25 -13.92
N GLU A 118 -11.65 1.97 -14.78
CA GLU A 118 -12.26 2.88 -15.75
C GLU A 118 -12.68 2.13 -17.01
N LYS A 119 -13.91 2.41 -17.46
CA LYS A 119 -14.45 1.89 -18.72
C LYS A 119 -14.70 3.04 -19.69
N ILE A 120 -14.29 2.87 -20.93
CA ILE A 120 -14.60 3.84 -21.99
C ILE A 120 -16.09 3.80 -22.28
N VAL A 121 -16.74 4.95 -22.13
CA VAL A 121 -18.18 5.11 -22.38
C VAL A 121 -18.42 5.57 -23.81
N THR A 122 -17.67 6.59 -24.25
CA THR A 122 -17.82 7.16 -25.60
C THR A 122 -16.59 7.93 -26.04
N ARG A 123 -16.52 8.17 -27.33
CA ARG A 123 -15.53 9.06 -27.95
C ARG A 123 -16.24 10.10 -28.80
N VAL A 124 -15.85 11.35 -28.66
CA VAL A 124 -16.33 12.45 -29.48
C VAL A 124 -15.11 13.23 -29.99
N ASN A 125 -14.84 13.17 -31.28
CA ASN A 125 -13.65 13.80 -31.93
C ASN A 125 -12.32 13.36 -31.24
N ASN A 126 -11.59 14.32 -30.66
CA ASN A 126 -10.35 14.12 -29.94
C ASN A 126 -10.55 13.96 -28.41
N ARG A 127 -11.76 13.59 -27.96
CA ARG A 127 -12.09 13.39 -26.55
C ARG A 127 -12.54 11.96 -26.30
N ILE A 128 -12.07 11.38 -25.23
CA ILE A 128 -12.52 10.09 -24.70
C ILE A 128 -13.12 10.31 -23.32
N PHE A 129 -14.30 9.76 -23.14
CA PHE A 129 -15.02 9.82 -21.87
C PHE A 129 -15.02 8.43 -21.24
N THR A 130 -14.68 8.37 -19.97
CA THR A 130 -14.69 7.15 -19.18
C THR A 130 -15.57 7.31 -17.95
N SER A 131 -16.01 6.19 -17.40
CA SER A 131 -16.69 6.15 -16.10
C SER A 131 -16.21 4.96 -15.29
N TYR A 132 -16.33 5.07 -13.98
CA TYR A 132 -16.11 3.96 -13.06
C TYR A 132 -17.04 4.09 -11.85
N ALA A 133 -17.32 2.94 -11.24
CA ALA A 133 -17.98 2.85 -9.95
C ALA A 133 -17.33 1.71 -9.17
N GLU A 134 -16.96 1.97 -7.94
CA GLU A 134 -16.34 0.99 -7.05
C GLU A 134 -16.97 1.12 -5.67
N SER A 135 -17.48 0.02 -5.14
CA SER A 135 -17.93 -0.06 -3.76
C SER A 135 -16.83 -0.69 -2.91
N THR A 136 -16.46 -0.02 -1.84
CA THR A 136 -15.60 -0.64 -0.83
C THR A 136 -16.45 -1.50 0.10
N GLU A 137 -15.86 -2.54 0.69
CA GLU A 137 -16.54 -3.40 1.66
C GLU A 137 -17.05 -2.66 2.90
N ALA A 138 -16.50 -1.50 3.15
CA ALA A 138 -16.90 -0.62 4.24
C ALA A 138 -18.05 0.33 3.88
N GLY A 139 -18.76 0.05 2.79
CA GLY A 139 -19.94 0.82 2.39
C GLY A 139 -19.63 2.17 1.71
N LEU A 140 -18.37 2.45 1.36
CA LEU A 140 -18.00 3.64 0.60
C LEU A 140 -18.24 3.37 -0.89
N LEU A 141 -19.06 4.16 -1.53
CA LEU A 141 -19.24 4.16 -2.99
C LEU A 141 -18.38 5.26 -3.61
N ILE A 142 -17.52 4.89 -4.55
CA ILE A 142 -16.75 5.85 -5.32
C ILE A 142 -17.21 5.77 -6.76
N THR A 143 -17.67 6.89 -7.27
CA THR A 143 -18.08 7.03 -8.68
C THR A 143 -17.19 8.05 -9.35
N GLY A 144 -16.90 7.86 -10.63
CA GLY A 144 -16.08 8.80 -11.36
C GLY A 144 -16.43 8.89 -12.83
N ARG A 145 -16.12 10.06 -13.37
CA ARG A 145 -16.12 10.33 -14.80
C ARG A 145 -14.82 11.04 -15.14
N SER A 146 -14.14 10.54 -16.16
CA SER A 146 -12.94 11.21 -16.66
C SER A 146 -13.14 11.60 -18.13
N GLU A 147 -12.63 12.78 -18.48
CA GLU A 147 -12.54 13.27 -19.84
C GLU A 147 -11.06 13.41 -20.21
N TYR A 148 -10.65 12.71 -21.25
CA TYR A 148 -9.30 12.77 -21.82
C TYR A 148 -9.36 13.57 -23.12
N ILE A 149 -8.78 14.76 -23.13
CA ILE A 149 -8.73 15.67 -24.26
C ILE A 149 -7.36 15.53 -24.94
N PHE A 150 -7.34 14.97 -26.12
CA PHE A 150 -6.12 14.78 -26.91
C PHE A 150 -5.77 16.03 -27.70
N PRO A 151 -4.48 16.22 -28.08
CA PRO A 151 -4.08 17.32 -28.96
C PRO A 151 -4.91 17.35 -30.26
N GLN A 152 -5.16 18.53 -30.80
CA GLN A 152 -5.95 18.66 -32.04
C GLN A 152 -5.33 17.89 -33.23
N GLN A 153 -3.99 17.82 -33.29
CA GLN A 153 -3.26 17.08 -34.30
C GLN A 153 -3.19 15.56 -34.04
N ALA A 154 -3.70 15.10 -32.90
CA ALA A 154 -3.64 13.69 -32.57
C ALA A 154 -4.62 12.86 -33.41
N ARG A 155 -4.12 11.74 -33.94
CA ARG A 155 -4.94 10.70 -34.53
C ARG A 155 -5.04 9.52 -33.57
N ILE A 156 -6.22 9.34 -32.98
CA ILE A 156 -6.49 8.20 -32.08
C ILE A 156 -6.64 6.96 -32.96
N LEU A 157 -5.85 5.91 -32.66
CA LEU A 157 -5.78 4.66 -33.40
C LEU A 157 -6.64 3.57 -32.78
N GLU A 158 -6.42 3.30 -31.48
CA GLU A 158 -7.12 2.27 -30.73
C GLU A 158 -7.63 2.82 -29.41
N TYR A 159 -8.85 2.44 -29.05
CA TYR A 159 -9.49 2.78 -27.79
C TYR A 159 -10.52 1.70 -27.40
N ALA A 160 -10.16 0.42 -27.57
CA ALA A 160 -11.07 -0.69 -27.26
C ALA A 160 -11.44 -0.70 -25.76
N PRO A 161 -12.74 -0.87 -25.43
CA PRO A 161 -13.20 -0.85 -24.03
C PRO A 161 -12.62 -1.96 -23.16
N ASP A 162 -12.17 -3.06 -23.77
CA ASP A 162 -11.54 -4.21 -23.14
C ASP A 162 -10.04 -4.02 -22.91
N LYS A 163 -9.44 -2.98 -23.50
CA LYS A 163 -8.03 -2.65 -23.35
C LYS A 163 -7.87 -1.46 -22.42
N GLU A 164 -7.13 -1.64 -21.36
CA GLU A 164 -6.75 -0.59 -20.41
C GLU A 164 -5.77 0.44 -21.03
N MET A 165 -5.85 0.68 -22.34
CA MET A 165 -4.88 1.48 -23.06
C MET A 165 -5.49 2.14 -24.31
N VAL A 166 -5.18 3.43 -24.48
CA VAL A 166 -5.49 4.18 -25.70
C VAL A 166 -4.20 4.45 -26.47
N SER A 167 -4.18 4.17 -27.77
CA SER A 167 -3.04 4.52 -28.64
C SER A 167 -3.39 5.62 -29.63
N PHE A 168 -2.42 6.49 -29.89
CA PHE A 168 -2.58 7.62 -30.81
C PHE A 168 -1.24 8.04 -31.43
N THR A 169 -1.29 8.85 -32.49
CA THR A 169 -0.11 9.47 -33.08
C THR A 169 -0.21 11.00 -33.02
N VAL A 170 0.93 11.64 -32.85
CA VAL A 170 1.07 13.11 -32.88
C VAL A 170 2.31 13.44 -33.73
N PRO A 171 2.26 14.43 -34.64
CA PRO A 171 3.45 14.91 -35.31
C PRO A 171 4.47 15.47 -34.30
N VAL A 172 5.73 15.09 -34.46
CA VAL A 172 6.82 15.59 -33.65
C VAL A 172 7.80 16.34 -34.54
N ALA A 173 8.22 17.51 -34.10
CA ALA A 173 9.23 18.31 -34.80
C ALA A 173 10.56 17.55 -34.88
N ARG A 174 11.21 17.55 -36.02
CA ARG A 174 12.55 17.01 -36.24
C ARG A 174 13.59 18.07 -35.88
N SER A 175 14.65 17.66 -35.22
CA SER A 175 15.79 18.52 -34.93
C SER A 175 17.04 17.65 -34.84
N ASN A 176 18.15 18.11 -35.43
CA ASN A 176 19.44 17.45 -35.30
C ASN A 176 20.25 17.97 -34.09
N ALA A 177 19.71 18.92 -33.35
CA ALA A 177 20.36 19.42 -32.14
C ALA A 177 20.41 18.35 -31.06
N ARG A 178 21.40 18.49 -30.18
CA ARG A 178 21.49 17.64 -28.98
C ARG A 178 20.41 18.04 -27.98
N PRO A 179 19.58 17.10 -27.48
CA PRO A 179 18.61 17.40 -26.46
C PRO A 179 19.28 17.69 -25.10
N LYS A 180 18.65 18.52 -24.28
CA LYS A 180 19.05 18.76 -22.89
C LYS A 180 18.12 17.98 -22.00
N LEU A 181 18.58 16.83 -21.50
CA LEU A 181 17.81 16.01 -20.57
C LEU A 181 18.17 16.37 -19.13
N ASP A 182 17.13 16.59 -18.31
CA ASP A 182 17.20 16.65 -16.86
C ASP A 182 16.70 15.31 -16.33
N VAL A 183 17.60 14.56 -15.65
CA VAL A 183 17.31 13.20 -15.21
C VAL A 183 17.32 13.15 -13.70
N HIS A 184 16.17 12.84 -13.15
CA HIS A 184 15.95 12.82 -11.71
C HIS A 184 15.56 11.41 -11.25
N LEU A 185 16.30 10.88 -10.26
CA LEU A 185 16.04 9.57 -9.67
C LEU A 185 15.33 9.74 -8.31
N ARG A 186 14.09 9.30 -8.25
CA ARG A 186 13.39 9.06 -6.99
C ARG A 186 13.59 7.62 -6.57
N TYR A 187 13.83 7.35 -5.29
CA TYR A 187 14.04 6.01 -4.80
C TYR A 187 13.63 5.88 -3.34
N LYS A 188 13.26 4.67 -2.93
CA LYS A 188 13.03 4.35 -1.52
C LYS A 188 14.37 4.18 -0.83
N LYS A 189 14.59 4.93 0.25
CA LYS A 189 15.83 4.83 1.04
C LYS A 189 15.98 3.45 1.69
N ARG A 190 14.86 2.77 1.95
CA ARG A 190 14.81 1.48 2.65
C ARG A 190 13.79 0.54 2.01
N ILE A 191 14.09 -0.76 2.09
CA ILE A 191 13.24 -1.86 1.64
C ILE A 191 13.03 -2.80 2.82
N MET A 192 11.77 -3.14 3.11
CA MET A 192 11.43 -4.09 4.16
C MET A 192 11.59 -5.52 3.67
N ALA A 193 12.51 -6.29 4.28
CA ALA A 193 12.72 -7.69 3.93
C ALA A 193 11.46 -8.55 4.17
N ALA A 194 10.65 -8.24 5.18
CA ALA A 194 9.41 -8.96 5.46
C ALA A 194 8.37 -8.83 4.33
N ALA A 195 8.41 -7.73 3.58
CA ALA A 195 7.47 -7.44 2.51
C ALA A 195 8.11 -7.49 1.11
N TYR A 196 9.26 -8.14 0.94
CA TYR A 196 10.07 -8.07 -0.28
C TYR A 196 9.32 -8.43 -1.56
N LYS A 197 8.33 -9.32 -1.49
CA LYS A 197 7.56 -9.78 -2.66
C LYS A 197 6.68 -8.69 -3.25
N ILE A 198 6.20 -7.74 -2.44
CA ILE A 198 5.30 -6.69 -2.90
C ILE A 198 5.98 -5.72 -3.88
N TYR A 199 7.30 -5.56 -3.77
CA TYR A 199 8.05 -4.66 -4.65
C TYR A 199 8.12 -5.14 -6.11
N ALA A 200 7.80 -6.42 -6.37
CA ALA A 200 7.70 -6.94 -7.74
C ALA A 200 6.32 -6.70 -8.37
N ASP A 201 5.31 -6.36 -7.57
CA ASP A 201 3.94 -6.19 -8.05
C ASP A 201 3.65 -4.72 -8.40
N SER A 202 3.67 -4.42 -9.69
CA SER A 202 3.35 -3.09 -10.21
C SER A 202 1.88 -2.68 -10.05
N GLN A 203 1.01 -3.60 -9.62
CA GLN A 203 -0.41 -3.34 -9.39
C GLN A 203 -0.75 -3.19 -7.90
N ALA A 204 0.11 -3.70 -7.01
CA ALA A 204 -0.12 -3.62 -5.57
C ALA A 204 -0.27 -2.17 -5.12
N ASN A 205 -1.39 -1.88 -4.45
CA ASN A 205 -1.76 -0.55 -3.98
C ASN A 205 -1.60 0.53 -5.09
N ASN A 206 -2.12 0.24 -6.29
CA ASN A 206 -2.05 1.12 -7.46
C ASN A 206 -0.62 1.52 -7.87
N GLY A 207 0.35 0.63 -7.66
CA GLY A 207 1.74 0.84 -8.03
C GLY A 207 2.57 1.64 -7.01
N ALA A 208 2.13 1.73 -5.75
CA ALA A 208 2.82 2.51 -4.71
C ALA A 208 4.17 1.91 -4.25
N TYR A 209 4.42 0.64 -4.54
CA TYR A 209 5.61 -0.07 -4.03
C TYR A 209 6.78 -0.15 -5.02
N TRP A 210 6.88 0.81 -5.95
CA TRP A 210 8.10 0.93 -6.76
C TRP A 210 9.34 1.17 -5.86
N VAL A 211 10.49 0.60 -6.25
CA VAL A 211 11.77 0.81 -5.55
C VAL A 211 12.47 2.06 -6.04
N ALA A 212 12.41 2.30 -7.34
CA ALA A 212 12.96 3.48 -7.98
C ALA A 212 12.02 4.00 -9.07
N LYS A 213 12.09 5.30 -9.34
CA LYS A 213 11.37 5.96 -10.43
C LYS A 213 12.32 6.98 -11.08
N LEU A 214 12.66 6.75 -12.35
CA LEU A 214 13.46 7.67 -13.13
C LEU A 214 12.54 8.62 -13.90
N VAL A 215 12.69 9.91 -13.65
CA VAL A 215 11.99 10.99 -14.37
C VAL A 215 12.99 11.61 -15.32
N VAL A 216 12.78 11.43 -16.62
CA VAL A 216 13.62 12.00 -17.70
C VAL A 216 12.86 13.13 -18.36
N ARG A 217 13.21 14.38 -18.05
CA ARG A 217 12.61 15.58 -18.66
C ARG A 217 13.50 16.08 -19.79
N ASN A 218 12.89 16.45 -20.88
CA ASN A 218 13.59 17.10 -21.98
C ASN A 218 13.34 18.63 -21.93
N ASP A 219 14.31 19.36 -21.40
CA ASP A 219 14.23 20.81 -21.24
C ASP A 219 14.64 21.58 -22.50
N SER A 220 14.64 20.94 -23.67
CA SER A 220 15.03 21.53 -24.96
C SER A 220 13.95 21.34 -26.02
N ASP A 221 14.13 22.01 -27.17
CA ASP A 221 13.25 21.89 -28.35
C ASP A 221 13.72 20.78 -29.33
N ALA A 222 14.79 20.03 -28.95
CA ALA A 222 15.27 18.88 -29.68
C ALA A 222 14.77 17.57 -29.07
N PRO A 223 14.25 16.60 -29.83
CA PRO A 223 13.82 15.31 -29.31
C PRO A 223 15.01 14.43 -28.92
N ALA A 224 14.82 13.57 -27.91
CA ALA A 224 15.69 12.43 -27.66
C ALA A 224 15.01 11.15 -28.13
N HIS A 225 15.76 10.29 -28.81
CA HIS A 225 15.27 9.06 -29.42
C HIS A 225 15.83 7.83 -28.71
N ASP A 226 15.11 6.70 -28.79
CA ASP A 226 15.55 5.38 -28.32
C ASP A 226 16.06 5.38 -26.86
N LEU A 227 15.35 6.08 -25.97
CA LEU A 227 15.67 6.06 -24.56
C LEU A 227 15.51 4.62 -24.02
N ARG A 228 16.57 4.13 -23.37
CA ARG A 228 16.63 2.83 -22.71
C ARG A 228 17.00 3.02 -21.27
N ILE A 229 16.32 2.32 -20.37
CA ILE A 229 16.53 2.43 -18.92
C ILE A 229 16.59 1.02 -18.33
N SER A 230 17.64 0.72 -17.55
CA SER A 230 17.77 -0.52 -16.79
C SER A 230 18.17 -0.25 -15.35
N TYR A 231 17.80 -1.19 -14.47
CA TYR A 231 18.00 -1.09 -13.03
C TYR A 231 18.66 -2.34 -12.48
N LYS A 232 19.41 -2.18 -11.38
CA LYS A 232 19.92 -3.28 -10.59
C LYS A 232 19.98 -2.89 -9.11
N LEU A 233 19.57 -3.80 -8.22
CA LEU A 233 19.63 -3.62 -6.78
C LEU A 233 20.67 -4.60 -6.19
N GLY A 234 21.93 -4.19 -6.21
CA GLY A 234 23.06 -4.95 -5.69
C GLY A 234 23.07 -6.41 -6.17
N GLU A 235 23.29 -7.32 -5.23
CA GLU A 235 23.28 -8.78 -5.46
C GLU A 235 21.89 -9.42 -5.29
N TYR A 236 20.88 -8.64 -4.90
CA TYR A 236 19.54 -9.15 -4.61
C TYR A 236 18.60 -9.15 -5.82
N THR A 237 19.05 -8.57 -6.94
CA THR A 237 18.32 -8.64 -8.22
C THR A 237 19.29 -8.87 -9.37
N GLU A 238 18.80 -9.47 -10.44
CA GLU A 238 19.46 -9.36 -11.74
C GLU A 238 19.30 -7.95 -12.30
N GLU A 239 20.14 -7.59 -13.29
CA GLU A 239 19.92 -6.34 -14.04
C GLU A 239 18.63 -6.47 -14.86
N SER A 240 17.74 -5.49 -14.74
CA SER A 240 16.45 -5.54 -15.45
C SER A 240 16.66 -5.47 -16.95
N VAL A 241 15.75 -6.10 -17.70
CA VAL A 241 15.67 -5.88 -19.16
C VAL A 241 15.41 -4.38 -19.38
N PRO A 242 16.16 -3.72 -20.27
CA PRO A 242 15.97 -2.30 -20.52
C PRO A 242 14.57 -1.97 -21.03
N THR A 243 13.86 -1.09 -20.30
CA THR A 243 12.63 -0.48 -20.80
C THR A 243 12.98 0.47 -21.94
N LYS A 244 12.21 0.43 -23.04
CA LYS A 244 12.47 1.21 -24.25
C LYS A 244 11.35 2.21 -24.51
N TYR A 245 11.74 3.45 -24.76
CA TYR A 245 10.89 4.55 -25.20
C TYR A 245 11.43 5.12 -26.50
N THR A 246 10.63 5.10 -27.55
CA THR A 246 11.09 5.55 -28.88
C THR A 246 11.42 7.04 -28.89
N LEU A 247 10.75 7.82 -28.03
CA LEU A 247 10.85 9.27 -28.06
C LEU A 247 10.66 9.88 -26.67
N VAL A 248 11.54 10.80 -26.31
CA VAL A 248 11.29 11.85 -25.30
C VAL A 248 11.11 13.15 -26.07
N ALA A 249 9.86 13.56 -26.26
CA ALA A 249 9.53 14.72 -27.09
C ALA A 249 10.12 16.02 -26.52
N PRO A 250 10.30 17.05 -27.37
CA PRO A 250 10.66 18.39 -26.91
C PRO A 250 9.74 18.88 -25.79
N ARG A 251 10.32 19.42 -24.70
CA ARG A 251 9.58 19.87 -23.50
C ARG A 251 8.71 18.80 -22.86
N GLY A 252 8.90 17.53 -23.20
CA GLY A 252 8.19 16.39 -22.65
C GLY A 252 8.95 15.69 -21.53
N ALA A 253 8.35 14.62 -21.00
CA ALA A 253 8.98 13.76 -20.03
C ALA A 253 8.64 12.29 -20.26
N VAL A 254 9.50 11.41 -19.77
CA VAL A 254 9.27 9.97 -19.59
C VAL A 254 9.46 9.66 -18.11
N VAL A 255 8.55 8.87 -17.57
CA VAL A 255 8.63 8.36 -16.20
C VAL A 255 8.67 6.84 -16.27
N ASP A 256 9.73 6.26 -15.72
CA ASP A 256 9.94 4.82 -15.69
C ASP A 256 10.12 4.35 -14.25
N ALA A 257 9.36 3.32 -13.85
CA ALA A 257 9.38 2.82 -12.48
C ALA A 257 9.91 1.38 -12.42
N TYR A 258 10.68 1.11 -11.38
CA TYR A 258 11.33 -0.16 -11.13
C TYR A 258 10.59 -0.97 -10.08
N PHE A 259 10.14 -2.15 -10.48
CA PHE A 259 9.50 -3.17 -9.65
C PHE A 259 10.35 -4.44 -9.66
N PRO A 260 11.36 -4.55 -8.80
CA PRO A 260 12.28 -5.68 -8.81
C PRO A 260 11.69 -6.96 -8.25
N VAL A 261 12.00 -8.08 -8.87
CA VAL A 261 11.92 -9.40 -8.23
C VAL A 261 13.13 -9.55 -7.32
N ILE A 262 12.93 -9.29 -6.04
CA ILE A 262 13.99 -9.35 -5.02
C ILE A 262 14.18 -10.79 -4.59
N SER A 263 15.44 -11.24 -4.48
CA SER A 263 15.80 -12.59 -4.02
C SER A 263 15.24 -12.88 -2.62
N SER A 264 14.67 -14.07 -2.40
CA SER A 264 14.19 -14.53 -1.09
C SER A 264 15.28 -14.59 -0.01
N ARG A 265 16.57 -14.53 -0.37
CA ARG A 265 17.69 -14.43 0.58
C ARG A 265 17.54 -13.25 1.54
N VAL A 266 16.82 -12.18 1.16
CA VAL A 266 16.56 -11.04 2.06
C VAL A 266 15.74 -11.45 3.29
N ALA A 267 14.91 -12.49 3.22
CA ALA A 267 14.15 -13.01 4.37
C ALA A 267 15.04 -13.63 5.46
N GLN A 268 16.31 -13.86 5.18
CA GLN A 268 17.29 -14.40 6.13
C GLN A 268 18.12 -13.29 6.81
N LEU A 269 17.95 -12.04 6.42
CA LEU A 269 18.73 -10.92 6.96
C LEU A 269 18.42 -10.71 8.45
N ARG A 270 19.46 -10.77 9.27
CA ARG A 270 19.43 -10.51 10.72
C ARG A 270 19.93 -9.12 11.09
N SER A 271 20.54 -8.43 10.14
CA SER A 271 21.01 -7.06 10.25
C SER A 271 20.61 -6.28 8.99
N ARG A 272 20.62 -4.95 9.08
CA ARG A 272 20.45 -4.06 7.94
C ARG A 272 21.57 -4.30 6.92
N ALA A 273 21.23 -4.45 5.65
CA ALA A 273 22.16 -4.66 4.56
C ALA A 273 22.14 -3.45 3.61
N PRO A 274 23.22 -2.65 3.57
CA PRO A 274 23.34 -1.59 2.57
C PRO A 274 23.60 -2.19 1.19
N VAL A 275 22.87 -1.70 0.18
CA VAL A 275 23.00 -2.13 -1.21
C VAL A 275 23.02 -0.94 -2.14
N GLU A 276 23.68 -1.09 -3.29
CA GLU A 276 23.67 -0.09 -4.35
C GLU A 276 22.47 -0.31 -5.27
N LEU A 277 21.63 0.71 -5.42
CA LEU A 277 20.70 0.84 -6.54
C LEU A 277 21.44 1.50 -7.68
N ARG A 278 21.61 0.79 -8.79
CA ARG A 278 22.20 1.31 -10.03
C ARG A 278 21.13 1.47 -11.09
N VAL A 279 21.14 2.62 -11.75
CA VAL A 279 20.25 2.92 -12.88
C VAL A 279 21.13 3.33 -14.05
N LYS A 280 21.00 2.63 -15.17
CA LYS A 280 21.69 2.98 -16.43
C LYS A 280 20.65 3.48 -17.41
N TYR A 281 21.00 4.49 -18.17
CA TYR A 281 20.18 4.96 -19.27
C TYR A 281 21.02 5.36 -20.48
N SER A 282 20.45 5.20 -21.67
CA SER A 282 21.06 5.69 -22.89
C SER A 282 19.97 6.22 -23.83
N TYR A 283 20.34 7.14 -24.71
CA TYR A 283 19.45 7.71 -25.72
C TYR A 283 20.25 8.14 -26.96
N ARG A 284 19.56 8.39 -28.05
CA ARG A 284 20.13 8.96 -29.27
C ARG A 284 19.65 10.39 -29.48
N ASP A 285 20.57 11.27 -29.92
CA ASP A 285 20.20 12.62 -30.37
C ASP A 285 19.64 12.58 -31.83
N GLY A 286 19.17 13.74 -32.31
CA GLY A 286 18.62 13.83 -33.65
C GLY A 286 19.61 13.59 -34.78
N ALA A 287 20.93 13.62 -34.49
CA ALA A 287 22.01 13.23 -35.42
C ALA A 287 22.34 11.73 -35.34
N GLY A 288 21.64 10.96 -34.50
CA GLY A 288 21.83 9.52 -34.32
C GLY A 288 22.97 9.14 -33.38
N ARG A 289 23.64 10.09 -32.71
CA ARG A 289 24.73 9.82 -31.75
C ARG A 289 24.15 9.30 -30.46
N GLU A 290 24.75 8.23 -29.94
CA GLU A 290 24.36 7.63 -28.66
C GLU A 290 25.02 8.37 -27.49
N HIS A 291 24.23 8.59 -26.47
CA HIS A 291 24.60 9.15 -25.18
C HIS A 291 24.19 8.19 -24.09
N SER A 292 25.05 7.93 -23.11
CA SER A 292 24.76 7.04 -21.99
C SER A 292 25.30 7.62 -20.68
N ASP A 293 24.60 7.30 -19.59
CA ASP A 293 25.04 7.68 -18.25
C ASP A 293 24.47 6.68 -17.24
N GLN A 294 24.95 6.76 -15.98
CA GLN A 294 24.44 5.95 -14.89
C GLN A 294 24.30 6.77 -13.60
N LEU A 295 23.33 6.38 -12.82
CA LEU A 295 23.11 6.90 -11.47
C LEU A 295 23.27 5.76 -10.48
N ALA A 296 23.87 6.04 -9.32
CA ALA A 296 23.98 5.09 -8.23
C ALA A 296 23.51 5.73 -6.92
N GLN A 297 22.75 4.99 -6.14
CA GLN A 297 22.25 5.41 -4.85
C GLN A 297 22.35 4.26 -3.84
N ARG A 298 22.64 4.60 -2.59
CA ARG A 298 22.62 3.63 -1.51
C ARG A 298 21.19 3.45 -1.00
N ILE A 299 20.74 2.19 -0.92
CA ILE A 299 19.50 1.76 -0.29
C ILE A 299 19.85 0.80 0.83
N ASP A 300 19.10 0.80 1.92
CA ASP A 300 19.24 -0.20 2.98
C ASP A 300 18.10 -1.23 2.87
N ILE A 301 18.44 -2.52 2.80
CA ILE A 301 17.46 -3.59 3.02
C ILE A 301 17.40 -3.83 4.54
N LEU A 302 16.22 -3.67 5.10
CA LEU A 302 15.98 -3.84 6.53
C LEU A 302 16.04 -5.32 6.90
N ARG A 303 16.38 -5.62 8.15
CA ARG A 303 16.30 -7.01 8.65
C ARG A 303 14.86 -7.49 8.66
N ILE A 304 14.67 -8.81 8.68
CA ILE A 304 13.36 -9.47 8.52
C ILE A 304 12.31 -9.04 9.55
N ASN A 305 12.72 -8.67 10.75
CA ASN A 305 11.84 -8.24 11.83
C ASN A 305 11.69 -6.71 11.94
N GLN A 306 12.34 -5.94 11.10
CA GLN A 306 12.24 -4.48 11.13
C GLN A 306 11.10 -4.00 10.23
N PHE A 307 10.13 -3.31 10.81
CA PHE A 307 8.98 -2.75 10.13
C PHE A 307 9.02 -1.22 10.15
N GLU A 308 8.75 -0.60 9.01
CA GLU A 308 8.54 0.84 8.89
C GLU A 308 7.07 1.13 8.64
N PHE A 309 6.48 1.94 9.51
CA PHE A 309 5.07 2.28 9.44
C PHE A 309 4.74 3.25 8.30
N SER A 310 5.74 3.98 7.78
CA SER A 310 5.58 4.88 6.64
C SER A 310 6.69 4.70 5.61
N ASN A 311 6.32 4.67 4.33
CA ASN A 311 7.26 4.70 3.20
C ASN A 311 7.25 6.03 2.45
N LEU A 312 6.57 7.04 2.99
CA LEU A 312 6.52 8.37 2.41
C LEU A 312 7.87 9.08 2.61
N SER A 313 8.29 9.82 1.59
CA SER A 313 9.43 10.75 1.74
C SER A 313 9.06 11.88 2.70
N ASP A 314 10.07 12.55 3.27
CA ASP A 314 9.82 13.69 4.16
C ASP A 314 9.04 14.81 3.47
N GLU A 315 9.23 14.97 2.16
CA GLU A 315 8.51 15.94 1.33
C GLU A 315 7.04 15.57 1.08
N ASP A 316 6.71 14.27 1.15
CA ASP A 316 5.36 13.75 0.90
C ASP A 316 4.56 13.54 2.18
N ARG A 317 5.24 13.47 3.32
CA ARG A 317 4.59 13.23 4.60
C ARG A 317 3.95 14.50 5.13
N THR A 318 2.69 14.37 5.55
CA THR A 318 1.99 15.39 6.34
C THR A 318 2.02 15.00 7.82
N ASP A 319 1.52 15.88 8.70
CA ASP A 319 1.39 15.56 10.14
C ASP A 319 0.19 14.65 10.45
N SER A 320 -0.45 14.08 9.42
CA SER A 320 -1.57 13.17 9.60
C SER A 320 -1.13 11.85 10.23
N TRP A 321 -1.88 11.35 11.20
CA TRP A 321 -1.68 10.04 11.79
C TRP A 321 -1.69 8.92 10.73
N PHE A 322 -2.52 9.06 9.69
CA PHE A 322 -2.58 8.08 8.59
C PHE A 322 -1.31 8.04 7.73
N ASP A 323 -0.60 9.16 7.60
CA ASP A 323 0.68 9.19 6.90
C ASP A 323 1.79 8.47 7.67
N VAL A 324 1.75 8.60 9.01
CA VAL A 324 2.67 7.87 9.88
C VAL A 324 2.47 6.36 9.76
N PHE A 325 1.23 5.91 9.48
CA PHE A 325 0.85 4.50 9.43
C PHE A 325 0.41 4.02 8.04
N ASN A 326 0.88 4.66 6.96
CA ASN A 326 0.43 4.34 5.60
C ASN A 326 0.87 2.95 5.10
N ASN A 327 1.84 2.32 5.74
CA ASN A 327 2.29 0.96 5.48
C ASN A 327 1.58 -0.12 6.31
N SER A 328 0.61 0.24 7.14
CA SER A 328 -0.01 -0.69 8.11
C SER A 328 -0.55 -1.97 7.47
N SER A 329 -1.04 -1.91 6.23
CA SER A 329 -1.51 -3.10 5.49
C SER A 329 -0.42 -4.18 5.34
N LEU A 330 0.86 -3.78 5.29
CA LEU A 330 1.99 -4.70 5.18
C LEU A 330 2.20 -5.55 6.44
N LEU A 331 1.61 -5.17 7.59
CA LEU A 331 1.60 -6.00 8.81
C LEU A 331 0.92 -7.36 8.58
N ALA A 332 -0.01 -7.45 7.61
CA ALA A 332 -0.61 -8.73 7.22
C ALA A 332 0.44 -9.77 6.83
N GLY A 333 1.59 -9.34 6.27
CA GLY A 333 2.71 -10.22 5.92
C GLY A 333 3.37 -10.92 7.11
N PHE A 334 3.20 -10.39 8.32
CA PHE A 334 3.68 -11.02 9.55
C PHE A 334 2.72 -12.07 10.11
N VAL A 335 1.46 -12.09 9.69
CA VAL A 335 0.44 -13.06 10.14
C VAL A 335 0.62 -14.37 9.39
N THR A 336 1.55 -15.20 9.86
CA THR A 336 1.95 -16.46 9.20
C THR A 336 1.12 -17.65 9.70
N LYS A 337 -0.18 -17.68 9.39
CA LYS A 337 -1.14 -18.72 9.84
C LYS A 337 -0.74 -20.14 9.48
N ASN A 338 -0.01 -20.31 8.37
CA ASN A 338 0.41 -21.61 7.87
C ASN A 338 1.76 -22.09 8.47
N CYS A 339 2.38 -21.30 9.34
CA CYS A 339 3.61 -21.68 10.03
C CYS A 339 3.34 -22.91 10.92
N GLU A 340 4.26 -23.87 10.90
CA GLU A 340 4.12 -25.13 11.67
C GLU A 340 3.88 -24.90 13.17
N ALA A 341 4.62 -23.96 13.78
CA ALA A 341 4.42 -23.60 15.18
C ALA A 341 3.01 -23.07 15.47
N VAL A 342 2.43 -22.28 14.54
CA VAL A 342 1.05 -21.78 14.68
C VAL A 342 0.05 -22.92 14.63
N ARG A 343 0.17 -23.82 13.64
CA ARG A 343 -0.74 -24.97 13.50
C ARG A 343 -0.68 -25.93 14.69
N GLN A 344 0.53 -26.22 15.17
CA GLN A 344 0.70 -27.07 16.35
C GLN A 344 0.08 -26.42 17.61
N PHE A 345 0.30 -25.10 17.82
CA PHE A 345 -0.28 -24.42 18.96
C PHE A 345 -1.80 -24.32 18.85
N ALA A 346 -2.33 -24.04 17.67
CA ALA A 346 -3.77 -24.08 17.43
C ALA A 346 -4.40 -25.44 17.73
N GLY A 347 -3.69 -26.55 17.43
CA GLY A 347 -4.12 -27.90 17.84
C GLY A 347 -4.21 -28.08 19.35
N ILE A 348 -3.21 -27.59 20.09
CA ILE A 348 -3.23 -27.60 21.58
C ILE A 348 -4.41 -26.78 22.12
N ILE A 349 -4.68 -25.62 21.52
CA ILE A 349 -5.81 -24.74 21.88
C ILE A 349 -7.14 -25.43 21.58
N SER A 350 -7.28 -26.09 20.44
CA SER A 350 -8.50 -26.81 20.04
C SER A 350 -8.82 -27.96 20.98
N ASP A 351 -7.80 -28.71 21.45
CA ASP A 351 -7.97 -29.72 22.48
C ASP A 351 -8.45 -29.09 23.79
N ALA A 352 -7.85 -27.96 24.20
CA ALA A 352 -8.22 -27.24 25.43
C ALA A 352 -9.64 -26.62 25.33
N ALA A 353 -10.10 -26.30 24.12
CA ALA A 353 -11.46 -25.82 23.87
C ALA A 353 -12.49 -26.97 23.78
N GLY A 354 -12.07 -28.23 23.98
CA GLY A 354 -12.94 -29.41 23.92
C GLY A 354 -13.48 -29.69 22.52
N GLY A 355 -12.69 -29.41 21.47
CA GLY A 355 -13.11 -29.60 20.06
C GLY A 355 -14.23 -28.64 19.65
N ALA A 356 -14.18 -27.38 20.10
CA ALA A 356 -15.19 -26.37 19.79
C ALA A 356 -15.36 -26.19 18.26
N ASP A 357 -16.60 -26.23 17.81
CA ASP A 357 -16.97 -25.98 16.40
C ASP A 357 -16.90 -24.47 16.11
N VAL A 358 -15.78 -24.04 15.54
CA VAL A 358 -15.53 -22.61 15.23
C VAL A 358 -16.40 -22.06 14.09
N SER A 359 -17.16 -22.90 13.40
CA SER A 359 -18.14 -22.47 12.41
C SER A 359 -19.41 -21.87 13.04
N LYS A 360 -19.56 -22.03 14.37
CA LYS A 360 -20.66 -21.47 15.17
C LYS A 360 -20.16 -20.38 16.11
N PRO A 361 -20.93 -19.31 16.36
CA PRO A 361 -20.50 -18.20 17.21
C PRO A 361 -20.04 -18.64 18.61
N GLU A 362 -20.80 -19.52 19.27
CA GLU A 362 -20.48 -19.99 20.62
C GLU A 362 -19.20 -20.84 20.63
N GLY A 363 -19.02 -21.66 19.61
CA GLY A 363 -17.79 -22.44 19.44
C GLY A 363 -16.58 -21.57 19.15
N ALA A 364 -16.73 -20.53 18.32
CA ALA A 364 -15.69 -19.55 18.07
C ALA A 364 -15.28 -18.81 19.34
N ILE A 365 -16.24 -18.29 20.11
CA ILE A 365 -15.96 -17.60 21.40
C ILE A 365 -15.24 -18.55 22.38
N ARG A 366 -15.67 -19.80 22.50
CA ARG A 366 -15.02 -20.80 23.37
C ARG A 366 -13.58 -21.07 22.94
N TRP A 367 -13.33 -21.17 21.62
CA TRP A 367 -11.98 -21.36 21.09
C TRP A 367 -11.10 -20.13 21.33
N LEU A 368 -11.61 -18.93 21.11
CA LEU A 368 -10.90 -17.66 21.36
C LEU A 368 -10.52 -17.52 22.83
N LYS A 369 -11.45 -17.86 23.75
CA LYS A 369 -11.15 -17.89 25.19
C LYS A 369 -10.05 -18.91 25.51
N ALA A 370 -10.14 -20.12 24.97
CA ALA A 370 -9.10 -21.13 25.17
C ALA A 370 -7.75 -20.66 24.59
N SER A 371 -7.74 -19.98 23.46
CA SER A 371 -6.53 -19.38 22.89
C SER A 371 -5.90 -18.34 23.82
N TYR A 372 -6.72 -17.44 24.37
CA TYR A 372 -6.28 -16.46 25.35
C TYR A 372 -5.67 -17.12 26.59
N ASP A 373 -6.39 -18.06 27.20
CA ASP A 373 -5.97 -18.76 28.40
C ASP A 373 -4.70 -19.60 28.17
N GLN A 374 -4.57 -20.28 27.03
CA GLN A 374 -3.39 -21.07 26.69
C GLN A 374 -2.14 -20.21 26.49
N GLN A 375 -2.26 -19.05 25.88
CA GLN A 375 -1.13 -18.13 25.72
C GLN A 375 -0.64 -17.66 27.10
N MET A 376 -1.54 -17.26 27.99
CA MET A 376 -1.18 -16.89 29.38
C MET A 376 -0.56 -18.03 30.17
N ARG A 377 -1.14 -19.25 30.10
CA ARG A 377 -0.62 -20.45 30.80
C ARG A 377 0.77 -20.84 30.33
N ASN A 378 1.09 -20.61 29.06
CA ASN A 378 2.41 -20.87 28.50
C ASN A 378 3.42 -19.73 28.74
N GLY A 379 3.03 -18.72 29.53
CA GLY A 379 3.91 -17.63 29.94
C GLY A 379 4.13 -16.56 28.87
N ILE A 380 3.29 -16.51 27.82
CA ILE A 380 3.34 -15.41 26.86
C ILE A 380 2.87 -14.14 27.54
N ALA A 381 3.70 -13.08 27.49
CA ALA A 381 3.48 -11.85 28.22
C ALA A 381 3.72 -10.61 27.36
N TYR A 382 3.08 -9.52 27.70
CA TYR A 382 3.32 -8.22 27.11
C TYR A 382 4.69 -7.66 27.52
N GLN A 383 5.38 -7.09 26.56
CA GLN A 383 6.65 -6.39 26.72
C GLN A 383 6.55 -5.00 26.10
N ASN A 384 6.95 -3.97 26.82
CA ASN A 384 7.03 -2.64 26.26
C ASN A 384 8.00 -2.60 25.05
N PRO A 385 7.67 -1.88 23.97
CA PRO A 385 8.58 -1.72 22.84
C PRO A 385 9.83 -0.95 23.28
N ALA A 386 11.00 -1.36 22.79
CA ALA A 386 12.25 -0.69 23.09
C ALA A 386 12.32 0.72 22.44
N THR A 387 11.85 0.82 21.20
CA THR A 387 11.82 2.08 20.43
C THR A 387 10.68 2.06 19.43
N PHE A 388 10.11 3.24 19.15
CA PHE A 388 9.14 3.44 18.06
C PHE A 388 9.73 4.24 16.89
N LEU A 389 10.80 5.01 17.15
CA LEU A 389 11.50 5.76 16.10
C LEU A 389 12.84 5.11 15.78
N THR A 390 13.18 5.07 14.52
CA THR A 390 14.53 4.71 14.07
C THR A 390 15.50 5.88 14.31
N THR A 391 16.79 5.65 14.15
CA THR A 391 17.83 6.68 14.36
C THR A 391 17.67 7.92 13.48
N ASP A 392 16.98 7.79 12.36
CA ASP A 392 16.66 8.86 11.42
C ASP A 392 15.22 9.38 11.56
N MET A 393 14.62 9.17 12.73
CA MET A 393 13.28 9.63 13.08
C MET A 393 12.15 9.06 12.21
N THR A 394 12.38 7.99 11.47
CA THR A 394 11.33 7.29 10.74
C THR A 394 10.51 6.44 11.71
N PRO A 395 9.16 6.48 11.66
CA PRO A 395 8.32 5.61 12.47
C PRO A 395 8.57 4.15 12.11
N GLY A 396 9.16 3.40 13.04
CA GLY A 396 9.51 2.00 12.83
C GLY A 396 9.64 1.24 14.13
N GLN A 397 9.46 -0.07 14.05
CA GLN A 397 9.51 -0.96 15.21
C GLN A 397 10.04 -2.34 14.80
N GLU A 398 10.60 -3.07 15.73
CA GLU A 398 10.76 -4.52 15.59
C GLU A 398 9.40 -5.19 15.74
N VAL A 399 9.06 -6.03 14.76
CA VAL A 399 7.83 -6.82 14.73
C VAL A 399 8.18 -8.29 14.63
N LYS A 400 7.67 -9.09 15.56
CA LYS A 400 7.91 -10.54 15.62
C LYS A 400 6.91 -11.31 14.77
N PHE A 401 7.39 -12.36 14.12
CA PHE A 401 6.50 -13.40 13.61
C PHE A 401 5.93 -14.23 14.76
N PRO A 402 4.76 -14.87 14.61
CA PRO A 402 4.15 -15.68 15.67
C PRO A 402 5.12 -16.70 16.30
N ARG A 403 5.92 -17.38 15.46
CA ARG A 403 6.92 -18.34 15.94
C ARG A 403 7.98 -17.73 16.84
N ASP A 404 8.36 -16.47 16.61
CA ASP A 404 9.34 -15.76 17.43
C ASP A 404 8.70 -15.27 18.73
N THR A 405 7.43 -14.82 18.69
CA THR A 405 6.65 -14.49 19.89
C THR A 405 6.50 -15.72 20.82
N PHE A 406 6.24 -16.90 20.26
CA PHE A 406 6.15 -18.14 21.04
C PHE A 406 7.51 -18.56 21.62
N ARG A 407 8.61 -18.41 20.87
CA ARG A 407 9.97 -18.69 21.34
C ARG A 407 10.35 -17.80 22.53
N ASP A 408 10.14 -16.50 22.36
CA ASP A 408 10.57 -15.50 23.34
C ASP A 408 9.60 -15.40 24.52
N LYS A 409 8.40 -15.98 24.40
CA LYS A 409 7.29 -15.89 25.36
C LYS A 409 6.96 -14.44 25.75
N ALA A 410 7.28 -13.50 24.88
CA ALA A 410 7.09 -12.08 25.09
C ALA A 410 6.91 -11.36 23.77
N GLY A 411 6.07 -10.34 23.75
CA GLY A 411 5.85 -9.49 22.59
C GLY A 411 5.29 -8.13 22.94
N THR A 412 5.46 -7.18 22.04
CA THR A 412 4.78 -5.88 22.09
C THR A 412 3.29 -6.05 21.79
N CYS A 413 2.51 -4.97 21.86
CA CYS A 413 1.08 -5.03 21.50
C CYS A 413 0.86 -5.60 20.08
N ILE A 414 1.69 -5.18 19.12
CA ILE A 414 1.63 -5.65 17.73
C ILE A 414 2.01 -7.13 17.60
N ASP A 415 3.07 -7.58 18.28
CA ASP A 415 3.53 -8.97 18.23
C ASP A 415 2.47 -9.93 18.77
N LEU A 416 1.85 -9.58 19.89
CA LEU A 416 0.80 -10.37 20.52
C LEU A 416 -0.47 -10.39 19.67
N ALA A 417 -0.84 -9.25 19.08
CA ALA A 417 -1.99 -9.18 18.17
C ALA A 417 -1.75 -10.03 16.91
N ILE A 418 -0.55 -9.98 16.30
CA ILE A 418 -0.16 -10.80 15.16
C ILE A 418 -0.22 -12.30 15.49
N ALA A 419 0.32 -12.69 16.67
CA ALA A 419 0.31 -14.08 17.09
C ALA A 419 -1.12 -14.60 17.32
N TYR A 420 -1.96 -13.81 17.98
CA TYR A 420 -3.37 -14.15 18.22
C TYR A 420 -4.17 -14.22 16.91
N CYS A 421 -3.98 -13.25 16.04
CA CYS A 421 -4.59 -13.22 14.70
C CYS A 421 -4.20 -14.46 13.87
N ALA A 422 -2.91 -14.83 13.84
CA ALA A 422 -2.43 -16.00 13.13
C ALA A 422 -3.03 -17.32 13.68
N LEU A 423 -3.16 -17.45 15.00
CA LEU A 423 -3.81 -18.60 15.64
C LEU A 423 -5.29 -18.67 15.25
N ALA A 424 -6.04 -17.58 15.33
CA ALA A 424 -7.45 -17.54 14.94
C ALA A 424 -7.66 -17.87 13.46
N GLN A 425 -6.84 -17.29 12.58
CA GLN A 425 -6.91 -17.58 11.14
C GLN A 425 -6.50 -19.00 10.78
N SER A 426 -5.65 -19.65 11.57
CA SER A 426 -5.22 -21.03 11.31
C SER A 426 -6.33 -22.06 11.48
N VAL A 427 -7.40 -21.71 12.21
CA VAL A 427 -8.60 -22.53 12.38
C VAL A 427 -9.79 -22.02 11.56
N GLY A 428 -9.57 -21.05 10.67
CA GLY A 428 -10.58 -20.56 9.74
C GLY A 428 -11.43 -19.38 10.24
N LEU A 429 -11.10 -18.80 11.40
CA LEU A 429 -11.73 -17.55 11.85
C LEU A 429 -11.16 -16.36 11.08
N ASP A 430 -12.01 -15.38 10.77
CA ASP A 430 -11.58 -14.12 10.16
C ASP A 430 -11.10 -13.14 11.25
N ALA A 431 -9.80 -12.87 11.25
CA ALA A 431 -9.16 -12.06 12.29
C ALA A 431 -8.30 -10.96 11.68
N ASP A 432 -8.40 -9.76 12.26
CA ASP A 432 -7.80 -8.53 11.82
C ASP A 432 -6.92 -7.89 12.89
N LEU A 433 -6.00 -7.03 12.45
CA LEU A 433 -5.23 -6.16 13.35
C LEU A 433 -5.91 -4.80 13.43
N VAL A 434 -6.12 -4.30 14.64
CA VAL A 434 -6.68 -2.99 14.92
C VAL A 434 -5.58 -2.09 15.45
N LEU A 435 -5.24 -1.02 14.70
CA LEU A 435 -4.27 -0.01 15.10
C LEU A 435 -5.00 1.26 15.53
N ILE A 436 -4.61 1.76 16.68
CA ILE A 436 -5.03 3.04 17.24
C ILE A 436 -3.78 3.81 17.71
N PRO A 437 -3.85 5.10 18.03
CA PRO A 437 -2.67 5.83 18.49
C PRO A 437 -1.95 5.14 19.64
N GLY A 438 -0.67 4.75 19.38
CA GLY A 438 0.19 4.10 20.37
C GLY A 438 -0.15 2.65 20.70
N HIS A 439 -1.09 2.00 20.00
CA HIS A 439 -1.52 0.67 20.37
C HIS A 439 -2.02 -0.20 19.21
N CYS A 440 -1.97 -1.53 19.41
CA CYS A 440 -2.51 -2.52 18.49
C CYS A 440 -3.16 -3.67 19.27
N PHE A 441 -4.31 -4.17 18.79
CA PHE A 441 -5.03 -5.31 19.33
C PHE A 441 -5.75 -6.09 18.23
N THR A 442 -6.41 -7.21 18.57
CA THR A 442 -7.03 -8.09 17.58
C THR A 442 -8.54 -7.93 17.54
N ARG A 443 -9.13 -7.86 16.32
CA ARG A 443 -10.55 -8.04 16.06
C ARG A 443 -10.77 -9.40 15.39
N VAL A 444 -11.74 -10.18 15.85
CA VAL A 444 -12.14 -11.44 15.23
C VAL A 444 -13.61 -11.38 14.88
N MET A 445 -13.93 -11.55 13.60
CA MET A 445 -15.31 -11.63 13.13
C MET A 445 -15.90 -12.98 13.50
N LEU A 446 -17.07 -12.96 14.11
CA LEU A 446 -17.79 -14.19 14.43
C LEU A 446 -18.52 -14.73 13.20
N PRO A 447 -18.59 -16.06 13.03
CA PRO A 447 -19.32 -16.67 11.93
C PRO A 447 -20.80 -16.28 11.95
N ALA A 448 -21.48 -16.50 10.80
CA ALA A 448 -22.89 -16.20 10.59
C ALA A 448 -23.31 -14.73 10.89
N GLY A 449 -22.37 -13.79 10.82
CA GLY A 449 -22.67 -12.37 11.06
C GLY A 449 -23.00 -12.03 12.52
N ALA A 450 -22.57 -12.85 13.49
CA ALA A 450 -22.86 -12.65 14.92
C ALA A 450 -22.04 -11.51 15.56
N GLY A 451 -21.44 -10.62 14.76
CA GLY A 451 -20.65 -9.49 15.22
C GLY A 451 -19.16 -9.80 15.34
N ALA A 452 -18.45 -9.08 16.19
CA ALA A 452 -17.01 -9.19 16.38
C ALA A 452 -16.62 -9.26 17.85
N VAL A 453 -15.50 -9.96 18.11
CA VAL A 453 -14.80 -10.00 19.40
C VAL A 453 -13.52 -9.19 19.28
N PHE A 454 -13.30 -8.27 20.21
CA PHE A 454 -12.09 -7.42 20.25
C PHE A 454 -11.22 -7.90 21.41
N VAL A 455 -10.00 -8.38 21.13
CA VAL A 455 -9.13 -8.97 22.14
C VAL A 455 -7.97 -8.03 22.44
N GLU A 456 -7.94 -7.51 23.67
CA GLU A 456 -6.84 -6.71 24.19
C GLU A 456 -5.68 -7.62 24.61
N ASN A 457 -4.75 -7.86 23.66
CA ASN A 457 -3.69 -8.85 23.85
C ASN A 457 -2.63 -8.44 24.88
N THR A 458 -2.48 -7.15 25.21
CA THR A 458 -1.52 -6.69 26.22
C THR A 458 -1.96 -7.02 27.64
N ALA A 459 -3.19 -7.47 27.83
CA ALA A 459 -3.69 -7.97 29.09
C ALA A 459 -3.07 -9.33 29.53
N PHE A 460 -2.21 -9.94 28.68
CA PHE A 460 -1.47 -11.18 29.01
C PHE A 460 -0.42 -11.00 30.11
N GLY A 461 0.00 -9.78 30.41
CA GLY A 461 1.07 -9.51 31.37
C GLY A 461 0.72 -8.44 32.39
N GLY A 462 1.50 -8.39 33.47
CA GLY A 462 1.35 -7.44 34.55
C GLY A 462 0.96 -8.10 35.86
N ASP A 463 0.93 -7.34 36.95
CA ASP A 463 0.63 -7.83 38.31
C ASP A 463 -0.80 -8.35 38.43
N LYS A 464 -1.72 -7.90 37.58
CA LYS A 464 -3.10 -8.38 37.48
C LYS A 464 -3.36 -8.91 36.07
N LYS A 465 -3.33 -10.23 35.91
CA LYS A 465 -3.75 -10.91 34.68
C LYS A 465 -5.26 -10.70 34.50
N ALA A 466 -5.65 -10.02 33.44
CA ALA A 466 -7.06 -9.85 33.09
C ALA A 466 -7.65 -11.16 32.56
N THR A 467 -8.93 -11.39 32.82
CA THR A 467 -9.69 -12.47 32.18
C THR A 467 -9.96 -12.18 30.70
N PHE A 468 -10.35 -13.21 29.97
CA PHE A 468 -10.75 -13.03 28.56
C PHE A 468 -11.90 -12.01 28.42
N GLU A 469 -12.86 -12.07 29.34
CA GLU A 469 -14.03 -11.19 29.36
C GLU A 469 -13.62 -9.73 29.60
N GLU A 470 -12.71 -9.48 30.53
CA GLU A 470 -12.15 -8.14 30.81
C GLU A 470 -11.34 -7.62 29.62
N SER A 471 -10.53 -8.49 29.00
CA SER A 471 -9.76 -8.17 27.79
C SER A 471 -10.68 -7.77 26.65
N THR A 472 -11.73 -8.54 26.39
CA THR A 472 -12.66 -8.25 25.27
C THR A 472 -13.49 -6.99 25.53
N ALA A 473 -13.89 -6.73 26.76
CA ALA A 473 -14.57 -5.48 27.13
C ALA A 473 -13.66 -4.26 26.94
N ALA A 474 -12.38 -4.38 27.31
CA ALA A 474 -11.38 -3.32 27.09
C ALA A 474 -11.13 -3.07 25.60
N GLY A 475 -10.96 -4.12 24.80
CA GLY A 475 -10.78 -4.01 23.35
C GLY A 475 -11.97 -3.33 22.68
N LYS A 476 -13.19 -3.69 23.04
CA LYS A 476 -14.42 -3.07 22.51
C LYS A 476 -14.51 -1.58 22.83
N ARG A 477 -14.17 -1.17 24.06
CA ARG A 477 -14.16 0.26 24.43
C ARG A 477 -13.13 1.04 23.62
N LYS A 478 -11.88 0.55 23.55
CA LYS A 478 -10.80 1.19 22.79
C LYS A 478 -11.15 1.34 21.31
N PHE A 479 -11.79 0.33 20.72
CA PHE A 479 -12.25 0.38 19.34
C PHE A 479 -13.28 1.50 19.14
N ALA A 480 -14.31 1.57 20.00
CA ALA A 480 -15.36 2.59 19.91
C ALA A 480 -14.80 4.01 20.10
N GLU A 481 -13.89 4.22 21.07
CA GLU A 481 -13.22 5.50 21.29
C GLU A 481 -12.40 5.93 20.06
N ALA A 482 -11.56 5.04 19.52
CA ALA A 482 -10.75 5.34 18.34
C ALA A 482 -11.60 5.61 17.08
N GLN A 483 -12.74 4.93 16.96
CA GLN A 483 -13.71 5.14 15.90
C GLN A 483 -14.33 6.56 15.99
N GLN A 484 -14.68 7.02 17.18
CA GLN A 484 -15.20 8.38 17.40
C GLN A 484 -14.13 9.43 17.11
N ASP A 485 -12.89 9.20 17.53
CA ASP A 485 -11.73 10.07 17.26
C ASP A 485 -11.33 10.09 15.78
N GLY A 486 -11.79 9.13 14.99
CA GLY A 486 -11.41 8.97 13.59
C GLY A 486 -9.95 8.56 13.37
N ARG A 487 -9.26 8.04 14.41
CA ARG A 487 -7.88 7.54 14.36
C ARG A 487 -7.82 6.03 14.55
N LEU A 488 -8.46 5.32 13.63
CA LEU A 488 -8.60 3.88 13.60
C LEU A 488 -8.13 3.34 12.24
N ILE A 489 -7.24 2.35 12.26
CA ILE A 489 -6.89 1.56 11.08
C ILE A 489 -7.20 0.09 11.38
N VAL A 490 -7.99 -0.56 10.54
CA VAL A 490 -8.22 -2.00 10.57
C VAL A 490 -7.49 -2.63 9.39
N VAL A 491 -6.50 -3.47 9.69
CA VAL A 491 -5.81 -4.28 8.68
C VAL A 491 -6.58 -5.58 8.52
N GLN A 492 -7.36 -5.67 7.46
CA GLN A 492 -8.13 -6.86 7.10
C GLN A 492 -7.19 -7.93 6.54
N VAL A 493 -6.58 -8.71 7.44
CA VAL A 493 -5.44 -9.57 7.12
C VAL A 493 -5.76 -10.59 6.03
N ALA A 494 -6.91 -11.26 6.12
CA ALA A 494 -7.32 -12.26 5.13
C ALA A 494 -7.47 -11.63 3.74
N ARG A 495 -8.01 -10.41 3.66
CA ARG A 495 -8.18 -9.64 2.43
C ARG A 495 -6.85 -9.22 1.83
N GLU A 496 -5.95 -8.65 2.64
CA GLU A 496 -4.64 -8.20 2.15
C GLU A 496 -3.82 -9.36 1.59
N LEU A 497 -3.90 -10.54 2.21
CA LEU A 497 -3.22 -11.75 1.75
C LEU A 497 -3.90 -12.37 0.51
N SER A 498 -5.24 -12.48 0.49
CA SER A 498 -5.99 -13.14 -0.59
C SER A 498 -6.02 -12.31 -1.87
N ALA A 499 -6.08 -10.99 -1.76
CA ALA A 499 -6.02 -10.09 -2.90
C ALA A 499 -4.62 -9.99 -3.52
N GLY A 500 -3.63 -10.73 -3.00
CA GLY A 500 -2.25 -10.66 -3.45
C GLY A 500 -1.55 -9.32 -3.16
N ARG A 501 -2.18 -8.46 -2.34
CA ARG A 501 -1.62 -7.14 -1.99
C ARG A 501 -0.41 -7.26 -1.09
N VAL A 502 -0.38 -8.29 -0.24
CA VAL A 502 0.72 -8.62 0.65
C VAL A 502 0.94 -10.13 0.62
N SER A 503 2.18 -10.58 0.77
CA SER A 503 2.52 -12.00 0.84
C SER A 503 3.40 -12.26 2.05
N ASN A 504 3.19 -13.40 2.71
CA ASN A 504 4.11 -13.83 3.76
C ASN A 504 5.51 -14.08 3.18
N PRO A 505 6.59 -13.70 3.88
CA PRO A 505 7.95 -14.02 3.46
C PRO A 505 8.23 -15.51 3.59
N GLU A 506 9.22 -15.99 2.83
CA GLU A 506 9.72 -17.36 2.94
C GLU A 506 10.65 -17.48 4.13
N LEU A 507 10.10 -17.82 5.29
CA LEU A 507 10.88 -17.99 6.51
C LEU A 507 11.55 -19.38 6.51
N PRO A 508 12.76 -19.51 7.11
CA PRO A 508 13.41 -20.80 7.28
C PRO A 508 12.48 -21.80 8.02
N PRO A 509 12.50 -23.09 7.67
CA PRO A 509 11.68 -24.11 8.32
C PRO A 509 12.04 -24.24 9.81
N LEU A 510 11.08 -24.66 10.63
CA LEU A 510 11.27 -24.94 12.04
C LEU A 510 11.41 -26.46 12.26
N PRO A 511 12.17 -26.89 13.30
CA PRO A 511 12.15 -28.29 13.73
C PRO A 511 10.74 -28.75 14.11
N GLY A 512 10.39 -30.02 13.84
CA GLY A 512 9.07 -30.56 14.15
C GLY A 512 8.71 -30.54 15.66
N ASP A 513 9.72 -30.59 16.52
CA ASP A 513 9.61 -30.52 17.98
C ASP A 513 9.76 -29.10 18.55
N TYR A 514 9.62 -28.07 17.71
CA TYR A 514 9.88 -26.68 18.08
C TYR A 514 9.09 -26.22 19.32
N LEU A 515 7.78 -26.40 19.33
CA LEU A 515 6.94 -25.98 20.45
C LEU A 515 7.21 -26.83 21.71
N GLU A 516 7.49 -28.12 21.54
CA GLU A 516 7.82 -29.01 22.66
C GLU A 516 9.09 -28.56 23.37
N LYS A 517 10.12 -28.15 22.63
CA LYS A 517 11.36 -27.57 23.18
C LYS A 517 11.11 -26.27 23.95
N LEU A 518 10.08 -25.52 23.57
CA LEU A 518 9.64 -24.31 24.29
C LEU A 518 8.78 -24.63 25.53
N GLY A 519 8.50 -25.90 25.81
CA GLY A 519 7.63 -26.32 26.89
C GLY A 519 6.13 -26.11 26.63
N ILE A 520 5.76 -25.83 25.37
CA ILE A 520 4.37 -25.70 24.92
C ILE A 520 3.88 -27.08 24.48
N ARG A 521 3.14 -27.78 25.36
CA ARG A 521 2.77 -29.19 25.16
C ARG A 521 1.27 -29.40 25.32
N ARG A 522 0.75 -30.44 24.66
CA ARG A 522 -0.55 -31.03 24.97
C ARG A 522 -0.51 -31.53 26.42
N ARG A 523 -1.50 -31.15 27.24
CA ARG A 523 -1.69 -31.86 28.53
C ARG A 523 -2.22 -33.27 28.20
N ARG A 524 -1.55 -34.27 28.72
CA ARG A 524 -2.08 -35.64 28.79
C ARG A 524 -3.27 -35.70 29.74
#